data_ce400c7fdbd464694ac6e511164a14f4
#
_entry.id   ce400c7fdbd464694ac6e511164a14f4
#
_cell.length_a   1.000
_cell.length_b   1.000
_cell.length_c   1.000
_cell.angle_alpha   90.00
_cell.angle_beta   90.00
_cell.angle_gamma   90.00
#
_symmetry.space_group_name_H-M   'P 1'
#
loop_
_entity.id
_entity.type
_entity.pdbx_description
1 polymer ?
#
loop_
_entity_poly.entity_id
_entity_poly.type
_entity_poly.pdbx_seq_one_letter_code
_entity_poly.pdbx_strand_id
1 'polypeptide(L)' 'MAGDDSDPFEQGKLARFNHEPRKNPYPEGTEQHDRWEQGYDFVARGLVAV' A
#
# COMPACT_ATOMS: atom_id res chain seq x y z
N MET A 1 -15.55 -0.93 10.90
CA MET A 1 -15.15 -1.05 10.80
C MET A 1 -14.45 -0.95 10.52
N ALA A 2 -14.36 -0.98 10.53
CA ALA A 2 -13.75 -0.74 10.28
C ALA A 2 -12.74 -1.01 10.13
N GLY A 3 -12.33 -1.19 10.55
CA GLY A 3 -11.15 -1.37 10.62
C GLY A 3 -10.51 -2.05 9.63
N ASP A 4 -10.90 -2.58 9.28
CA ASP A 4 -10.48 -3.18 8.47
C ASP A 4 -9.88 -2.63 7.49
N ASP A 5 -10.02 -1.81 7.40
CA ASP A 5 -9.43 -1.07 6.62
C ASP A 5 -8.03 -1.06 6.74
N SER A 6 -7.45 -1.74 7.49
CA SER A 6 -6.10 -1.74 7.58
C SER A 6 -5.41 -2.74 6.77
N ASP A 7 -5.93 -3.20 5.72
CA ASP A 7 -5.26 -4.08 4.78
C ASP A 7 -4.01 -3.36 4.27
N PRO A 8 -2.82 -3.92 4.47
CA PRO A 8 -1.59 -3.27 4.03
C PRO A 8 -1.57 -2.97 2.54
N PHE A 9 -2.14 -3.84 1.73
CA PHE A 9 -2.19 -3.60 0.30
C PHE A 9 -2.98 -2.32 0.01
N GLU A 10 -4.13 -2.17 0.66
CA GLU A 10 -4.94 -0.98 0.50
C GLU A 10 -4.21 0.26 0.98
N GLN A 11 -3.51 0.14 2.09
CA GLN A 11 -2.75 1.27 2.61
C GLN A 11 -1.68 1.71 1.63
N GLY A 12 -1.01 0.75 1.01
CA GLY A 12 -0.01 1.08 0.02
C GLY A 12 -0.60 1.79 -1.19
N LYS A 13 -1.75 1.31 -1.64
CA LYS A 13 -2.43 1.95 -2.77
C LYS A 13 -2.81 3.38 -2.44
N LEU A 14 -3.36 3.59 -1.26
CA LEU A 14 -3.78 4.92 -0.85
C LEU A 14 -2.58 5.87 -0.75
N ALA A 15 -1.48 5.38 -0.23
CA ALA A 15 -0.29 6.20 -0.11
C ALA A 15 0.14 6.70 -1.48
N ARG A 16 0.12 5.84 -2.47
CA ARG A 16 0.53 6.25 -3.81
C ARG A 16 -0.50 7.18 -4.44
N PHE A 17 -1.79 6.92 -4.24
CA PHE A 17 -2.82 7.80 -4.75
C PHE A 17 -2.67 9.20 -4.18
N ASN A 18 -2.26 9.30 -2.94
CA ASN A 18 -2.09 10.59 -2.28
C ASN A 18 -0.72 11.19 -2.56
N HIS A 19 0.05 10.57 -3.45
CA HIS A 19 1.38 11.05 -3.81
C HIS A 19 2.31 11.11 -2.61
N GLU A 20 2.11 10.21 -1.65
CA GLU A 20 2.97 10.17 -0.49
C GLU A 20 4.25 9.39 -0.81
N PRO A 21 5.33 9.69 -0.12
CA PRO A 21 6.56 8.95 -0.35
C PRO A 21 6.41 7.50 0.05
N ARG A 22 7.27 6.64 -0.48
CA ARG A 22 7.24 5.23 -0.16
C ARG A 22 7.80 5.03 1.24
N LYS A 23 7.01 5.33 2.24
CA LYS A 23 7.38 5.15 3.63
C LYS A 23 6.51 4.07 4.22
N ASN A 24 6.97 2.85 4.06
CA ASN A 24 6.24 1.68 4.52
C ASN A 24 6.22 1.67 6.05
N PRO A 25 5.03 1.68 6.68
CA PRO A 25 4.96 1.73 8.13
C PRO A 25 5.18 0.38 8.79
N TYR A 26 5.27 -0.70 8.01
CA TYR A 26 5.41 -2.03 8.57
C TYR A 26 6.87 -2.44 8.56
N PRO A 27 7.31 -3.22 9.55
CA PRO A 27 8.71 -3.65 9.60
C PRO A 27 9.09 -4.51 8.41
N GLU A 28 10.31 -4.35 7.94
CA GLU A 28 10.81 -5.19 6.87
C GLU A 28 10.79 -6.64 7.31
N GLY A 29 10.56 -7.53 6.34
CA GLY A 29 10.54 -8.94 6.64
C GLY A 29 9.20 -9.46 7.07
N THR A 30 8.21 -8.59 7.22
CA THR A 30 6.87 -9.03 7.55
C THR A 30 6.02 -9.11 6.30
N GLU A 31 4.97 -9.90 6.38
CA GLU A 31 4.06 -10.03 5.26
C GLU A 31 3.35 -8.71 5.00
N GLN A 32 3.03 -7.99 6.05
CA GLN A 32 2.38 -6.69 5.88
C GLN A 32 3.26 -5.73 5.10
N HIS A 33 4.57 -5.74 5.37
CA HIS A 33 5.49 -4.90 4.64
C HIS A 33 5.43 -5.21 3.15
N ASP A 34 5.47 -6.50 2.81
CA ASP A 34 5.43 -6.91 1.41
C ASP A 34 4.13 -6.49 0.75
N ARG A 35 3.02 -6.66 1.44
CA ARG A 35 1.73 -6.30 0.89
C ARG A 35 1.62 -4.81 0.64
N TRP A 36 2.13 -4.01 1.56
CA TRP A 36 2.11 -2.57 1.40
C TRP A 36 2.91 -2.17 0.16
N GLU A 37 4.09 -2.77 0.00
CA GLU A 37 4.92 -2.47 -1.15
C GLU A 37 4.22 -2.85 -2.45
N GLN A 38 3.55 -3.98 -2.45
CA GLN A 38 2.82 -4.42 -3.63
C GLN A 38 1.71 -3.44 -3.98
N GLY A 39 1.00 -2.96 -2.98
CA GLY A 39 -0.08 -2.00 -3.22
C GLY A 39 0.45 -0.70 -3.78
N TYR A 40 1.52 -0.20 -3.20
CA TYR A 40 2.14 1.02 -3.66
C TYR A 40 2.58 0.89 -5.11
N ASP A 41 3.27 -0.22 -5.43
CA ASP A 41 3.74 -0.44 -6.79
C ASP A 41 2.61 -0.64 -7.76
N PHE A 42 1.53 -1.27 -7.32
CA PHE A 42 0.39 -1.52 -8.16
C PHE A 42 -0.15 -0.23 -8.74
N VAL A 43 -0.30 0.78 -7.92
CA VAL A 43 -0.78 2.08 -8.37
C VAL A 43 0.32 2.82 -9.12
N ALA A 44 1.56 2.74 -8.64
CA ALA A 44 2.66 3.45 -9.26
C ALA A 44 2.89 3.01 -10.69
N ARG A 45 2.61 1.75 -10.98
CA ARG A 45 2.79 1.23 -12.33
C ARG A 45 1.60 1.51 -13.23
N GLY A 46 0.54 2.09 -12.68
CA GLY A 46 -0.64 2.35 -13.46
C GLY A 46 -1.45 1.13 -13.78
N LEU A 47 -1.35 0.10 -12.94
CA LEU A 47 -2.11 -1.12 -13.16
C LEU A 47 -3.54 -1.00 -12.69
N VAL A 48 -3.81 0.01 -11.90
CA VAL A 48 -5.18 0.23 -11.42
C VAL A 48 -5.98 0.82 -12.55
N ALA A 49 -7.08 0.20 -12.85
CA ALA A 49 -7.96 0.72 -13.89
C ALA A 49 -8.65 1.95 -13.36
N VAL A 50 -8.70 2.97 -14.15
CA VAL A 50 -9.33 4.19 -13.71
C VAL A 50 -10.52 4.51 -14.58
#